data_f6e9f422a7e96fe18a573ae1735f833b
#
_entry.id   f6e9f422a7e96fe18a573ae1735f833b
#
_cell.length_a   1.000
_cell.length_b   1.000
_cell.length_c   1.000
_cell.angle_alpha   90.00
_cell.angle_beta   90.00
_cell.angle_gamma   90.00
#
_symmetry.space_group_name_H-M   'P 1'
#
loop_
_entity.id
_entity.type
_entity.pdbx_description
1 polymer ?
#
loop_
_entity_poly.entity_id
_entity_poly.type
_entity_poly.pdbx_seq_one_letter_code
_entity_poly.pdbx_strand_id
1 'polypeptide(L)'
;MKQLLGCFVVVFVQHAYAQSVEKAGDSVPLDSVRHLYEVTVTAHRDKGGADIIPVQQLKGKELERLSVHSVADAMRYFAGVQIKDYGGIGGLKTVNVRSLGTNHTGVFYDGIQLGNAQNGQIDLGRFSLDNMEALQLYNGEKSDLLQTAKDYASASTVYLQTRKPLFATHKRYNLNVAMVAGLVVQ
;
A
#
# COMPACT_ATOMS: atom_id res chain seq x y z
N MET A 1 -47.10 37.62 55.83
CA MET A 1 -46.14 38.35 54.95
C MET A 1 -44.70 37.86 55.03
N LYS A 2 -44.22 37.37 56.17
CA LYS A 2 -42.81 36.85 56.27
C LYS A 2 -42.54 35.55 55.45
N GLN A 3 -43.54 34.67 55.28
CA GLN A 3 -43.36 33.43 54.55
C GLN A 3 -43.39 33.63 53.00
N LEU A 4 -44.08 34.62 52.52
CA LEU A 4 -44.11 34.95 51.07
C LEU A 4 -42.77 35.54 50.59
N LEU A 5 -42.07 36.24 51.46
CA LEU A 5 -40.76 36.82 51.13
C LEU A 5 -39.67 35.75 51.02
N GLY A 6 -39.78 34.66 51.83
CA GLY A 6 -38.84 33.54 51.77
C GLY A 6 -38.94 32.72 50.47
N CYS A 7 -40.14 32.52 49.97
CA CYS A 7 -40.36 31.80 48.69
C CYS A 7 -39.81 32.58 47.48
N PHE A 8 -39.91 33.92 47.53
CA PHE A 8 -39.43 34.75 46.42
C PHE A 8 -37.88 34.75 46.32
N VAL A 9 -37.22 34.73 47.50
CA VAL A 9 -35.74 34.66 47.53
C VAL A 9 -35.22 33.33 47.04
N VAL A 10 -35.89 32.21 47.39
CA VAL A 10 -35.49 30.86 46.94
C VAL A 10 -35.65 30.70 45.44
N VAL A 11 -36.71 31.26 44.84
CA VAL A 11 -36.93 31.20 43.37
C VAL A 11 -35.89 32.06 42.65
N PHE A 12 -35.45 33.19 43.20
CA PHE A 12 -34.39 34.02 42.60
C PHE A 12 -33.01 33.38 42.65
N VAL A 13 -32.70 32.63 43.71
CA VAL A 13 -31.42 31.89 43.83
C VAL A 13 -31.34 30.75 42.83
N GLN A 14 -32.47 30.09 42.51
CA GLN A 14 -32.49 29.02 41.49
C GLN A 14 -32.24 29.53 40.05
N HIS A 15 -32.62 30.75 39.74
CA HIS A 15 -32.36 31.35 38.44
C HIS A 15 -30.91 31.80 38.25
N ALA A 16 -30.17 32.03 39.33
CA ALA A 16 -28.77 32.43 39.26
C ALA A 16 -27.82 31.28 38.95
N TYR A 17 -28.23 30.00 39.20
CA TYR A 17 -27.42 28.81 38.87
C TYR A 17 -27.62 28.31 37.44
N ALA A 18 -28.61 28.81 36.71
CA ALA A 18 -28.87 28.36 35.36
C ALA A 18 -28.06 29.06 34.25
N GLN A 19 -27.23 30.06 34.62
CA GLN A 19 -26.47 30.84 33.62
C GLN A 19 -24.96 30.65 33.61
N SER A 20 -24.43 29.64 34.32
CA SER A 20 -22.99 29.38 34.32
C SER A 20 -22.53 28.11 33.59
N VAL A 21 -23.35 27.57 32.72
CA VAL A 21 -22.96 26.46 31.84
C VAL A 21 -23.10 26.89 30.38
N GLU A 22 -22.35 27.89 29.99
CA GLU A 22 -22.11 28.16 28.60
C GLU A 22 -20.75 28.83 28.41
N LYS A 23 -19.74 28.01 28.18
CA LYS A 23 -18.61 28.24 27.28
C LYS A 23 -17.59 27.11 27.39
N ALA A 24 -17.91 26.01 26.79
CA ALA A 24 -16.89 25.20 26.14
C ALA A 24 -17.43 24.87 24.77
N GLY A 25 -17.71 25.89 24.00
CA GLY A 25 -17.77 25.80 22.57
C GLY A 25 -16.32 25.59 22.10
N ASP A 26 -15.92 24.37 22.02
CA ASP A 26 -14.76 23.97 21.26
C ASP A 26 -15.06 24.35 19.81
N SER A 27 -14.77 25.61 19.46
CA SER A 27 -14.71 26.02 18.07
C SER A 27 -13.52 25.26 17.48
N VAL A 28 -13.80 24.06 16.97
CA VAL A 28 -12.89 23.39 16.09
C VAL A 28 -12.63 24.40 14.96
N PRO A 29 -11.43 24.94 14.83
CA PRO A 29 -11.15 25.85 13.73
C PRO A 29 -11.35 25.05 12.45
N LEU A 30 -12.30 25.51 11.64
CA LEU A 30 -12.60 24.92 10.33
C LEU A 30 -11.39 24.99 9.37
N ASP A 31 -10.29 25.56 9.81
CA ASP A 31 -9.04 25.70 9.08
C ASP A 31 -7.90 24.91 9.76
N SER A 32 -8.21 23.71 10.22
CA SER A 32 -7.14 22.76 10.50
C SER A 32 -6.68 22.18 9.16
N VAL A 33 -5.79 22.90 8.49
CA VAL A 33 -4.98 22.35 7.42
C VAL A 33 -4.29 21.11 7.99
N ARG A 34 -4.87 19.93 7.75
CA ARG A 34 -4.16 18.69 8.00
C ARG A 34 -2.99 18.70 7.02
N HIS A 35 -1.81 18.97 7.51
CA HIS A 35 -0.60 18.67 6.77
C HIS A 35 -0.60 17.15 6.51
N LEU A 36 -1.11 16.78 5.36
CA LEU A 36 -0.84 15.47 4.81
C LEU A 36 0.67 15.43 4.66
N TYR A 37 1.32 14.48 5.32
CA TYR A 37 2.72 14.23 5.10
C TYR A 37 2.89 13.99 3.62
N GLU A 38 3.56 14.91 2.97
CA GLU A 38 3.95 14.78 1.58
C GLU A 38 4.75 13.48 1.49
N VAL A 39 4.20 12.48 0.81
CA VAL A 39 4.94 11.29 0.45
C VAL A 39 5.88 11.75 -0.65
N THR A 40 7.04 12.22 -0.25
CA THR A 40 8.12 12.52 -1.20
C THR A 40 8.57 11.19 -1.78
N VAL A 41 8.08 10.87 -2.97
CA VAL A 41 8.63 9.78 -3.78
C VAL A 41 10.02 10.21 -4.22
N THR A 42 10.99 9.97 -3.38
CA THR A 42 12.41 10.12 -3.75
C THR A 42 12.73 9.00 -4.72
N ALA A 43 12.74 9.30 -6.00
CA ALA A 43 13.35 8.42 -6.99
C ALA A 43 14.86 8.36 -6.66
N HIS A 44 15.28 7.28 -6.02
CA HIS A 44 16.70 7.01 -5.83
C HIS A 44 17.24 6.58 -7.18
N ARG A 45 17.98 7.48 -7.79
CA ARG A 45 18.73 7.21 -9.02
C ARG A 45 19.94 6.35 -8.60
N ASP A 46 19.83 5.05 -8.73
CA ASP A 46 21.00 4.19 -8.67
C ASP A 46 21.98 4.64 -9.76
N LYS A 47 23.24 4.89 -9.38
CA LYS A 47 24.28 5.48 -10.21
C LYS A 47 24.78 4.59 -11.35
N GLY A 48 23.98 3.61 -11.76
CA GLY A 48 24.29 2.65 -12.81
C GLY A 48 23.41 2.79 -14.05
N GLY A 49 23.50 3.93 -14.74
CA GLY A 49 22.71 4.15 -15.96
C GLY A 49 21.37 4.84 -15.65
N ALA A 50 21.19 6.04 -16.21
CA ALA A 50 19.95 6.78 -16.01
C ALA A 50 18.80 6.02 -16.67
N ASP A 51 17.94 5.40 -15.88
CA ASP A 51 16.64 4.97 -16.38
C ASP A 51 15.90 6.22 -16.86
N ILE A 52 15.86 6.41 -18.16
CA ILE A 52 15.16 7.52 -18.82
C ILE A 52 13.67 7.38 -18.63
N ILE A 53 13.21 6.17 -18.31
CA ILE A 53 11.80 5.80 -18.14
C ILE A 53 11.44 5.86 -16.66
N PRO A 54 10.34 6.52 -16.30
CA PRO A 54 9.88 6.59 -14.91
C PRO A 54 9.54 5.18 -14.40
N VAL A 55 10.30 4.74 -13.42
CA VAL A 55 10.09 3.48 -12.71
C VAL A 55 9.31 3.77 -11.43
N GLN A 56 8.24 3.02 -11.21
CA GLN A 56 7.61 2.97 -9.90
C GLN A 56 8.19 1.79 -9.13
N GLN A 57 8.64 2.01 -7.92
CA GLN A 57 9.31 0.99 -7.13
C GLN A 57 8.82 1.03 -5.68
N LEU A 58 8.55 -0.15 -5.12
CA LEU A 58 8.36 -0.38 -3.69
C LEU A 58 9.43 -1.35 -3.21
N LYS A 59 10.20 -0.98 -2.18
CA LYS A 59 11.27 -1.84 -1.67
C LYS A 59 11.48 -1.73 -0.17
N GLY A 60 12.03 -2.80 0.43
CA GLY A 60 12.46 -2.84 1.82
C GLY A 60 11.36 -2.41 2.78
N LYS A 61 11.64 -1.37 3.58
CA LYS A 61 10.71 -0.88 4.61
C LYS A 61 9.36 -0.36 4.06
N GLU A 62 9.31 0.07 2.82
CA GLU A 62 8.06 0.51 2.19
C GLU A 62 7.13 -0.68 1.98
N LEU A 63 7.65 -1.82 1.51
CA LEU A 63 6.88 -3.06 1.39
C LEU A 63 6.40 -3.57 2.75
N GLU A 64 7.26 -3.54 3.77
CA GLU A 64 6.90 -3.99 5.11
C GLU A 64 5.78 -3.15 5.76
N ARG A 65 5.68 -1.86 5.41
CA ARG A 65 4.64 -0.96 5.91
C ARG A 65 3.27 -1.17 5.29
N LEU A 66 3.18 -1.85 4.15
CA LEU A 66 1.92 -1.98 3.42
C LEU A 66 0.89 -2.88 4.10
N SER A 67 1.27 -3.69 5.10
CA SER A 67 0.38 -4.62 5.80
C SER A 67 -0.51 -5.46 4.87
N VAL A 68 0.02 -5.83 3.70
CA VAL A 68 -0.63 -6.69 2.70
C VAL A 68 0.18 -7.97 2.52
N HIS A 69 -0.49 -9.06 2.14
CA HIS A 69 0.13 -10.37 2.12
C HIS A 69 0.53 -10.85 0.71
N SER A 70 -0.13 -10.34 -0.32
CA SER A 70 0.13 -10.77 -1.69
C SER A 70 0.75 -9.65 -2.53
N VAL A 71 1.55 -10.05 -3.52
CA VAL A 71 2.09 -9.13 -4.53
C VAL A 71 0.97 -8.40 -5.28
N ALA A 72 -0.14 -9.08 -5.58
CA ALA A 72 -1.28 -8.45 -6.23
C ALA A 72 -1.84 -7.28 -5.43
N ASP A 73 -1.94 -7.44 -4.10
CA ASP A 73 -2.47 -6.37 -3.24
C ASP A 73 -1.46 -5.22 -3.10
N ALA A 74 -0.16 -5.51 -3.08
CA ALA A 74 0.89 -4.49 -3.09
C ALA A 74 0.90 -3.68 -4.41
N MET A 75 0.60 -4.32 -5.54
CA MET A 75 0.53 -3.65 -6.83
C MET A 75 -0.57 -2.59 -6.93
N ARG A 76 -1.56 -2.58 -6.04
CA ARG A 76 -2.60 -1.54 -5.98
C ARG A 76 -2.05 -0.16 -5.61
N TYR A 77 -0.88 -0.12 -4.98
CA TYR A 77 -0.22 1.14 -4.59
C TYR A 77 0.55 1.80 -5.74
N PHE A 78 0.69 1.10 -6.88
CA PHE A 78 1.30 1.70 -8.07
C PHE A 78 0.29 2.52 -8.85
N ALA A 79 0.71 3.69 -9.32
CA ALA A 79 -0.15 4.56 -10.11
C ALA A 79 -0.50 3.93 -11.48
N GLY A 80 -1.77 3.97 -11.82
CA GLY A 80 -2.27 3.43 -13.09
C GLY A 80 -2.40 1.91 -13.13
N VAL A 81 -2.30 1.24 -11.98
CA VAL A 81 -2.47 -0.21 -11.85
C VAL A 81 -3.88 -0.54 -11.36
N GLN A 82 -4.49 -1.48 -12.01
CA GLN A 82 -5.78 -2.07 -11.68
C GLN A 82 -5.63 -3.57 -11.44
N ILE A 83 -6.07 -4.06 -10.30
CA ILE A 83 -6.12 -5.50 -10.02
C ILE A 83 -7.51 -6.01 -10.37
N LYS A 84 -7.58 -7.00 -11.25
CA LYS A 84 -8.78 -7.77 -11.51
C LYS A 84 -8.74 -9.03 -10.65
N ASP A 85 -9.72 -9.18 -9.78
CA ASP A 85 -9.89 -10.31 -8.89
C ASP A 85 -11.06 -11.16 -9.39
N TYR A 86 -10.77 -12.42 -9.73
CA TYR A 86 -11.73 -13.36 -10.31
C TYR A 86 -12.24 -14.40 -9.30
N GLY A 87 -12.25 -14.09 -8.03
CA GLY A 87 -12.90 -14.99 -7.09
C GLY A 87 -12.35 -15.09 -5.67
N GLY A 88 -12.31 -14.03 -4.90
CA GLY A 88 -12.11 -14.08 -3.44
C GLY A 88 -10.81 -14.76 -2.98
N ILE A 89 -10.89 -15.57 -1.92
CA ILE A 89 -9.73 -16.26 -1.35
C ILE A 89 -9.27 -17.38 -2.32
N GLY A 90 -8.04 -17.27 -2.83
CA GLY A 90 -7.47 -18.23 -3.80
C GLY A 90 -7.90 -18.00 -5.25
N GLY A 91 -8.67 -16.94 -5.54
CA GLY A 91 -9.04 -16.56 -6.88
C GLY A 91 -7.87 -15.97 -7.69
N LEU A 92 -7.99 -16.04 -9.01
CA LEU A 92 -7.01 -15.48 -9.94
C LEU A 92 -6.98 -13.94 -9.78
N LYS A 93 -5.81 -13.38 -9.46
CA LYS A 93 -5.58 -11.94 -9.39
C LYS A 93 -4.62 -11.50 -10.49
N THR A 94 -5.13 -10.78 -11.48
CA THR A 94 -4.33 -10.29 -12.60
C THR A 94 -4.12 -8.78 -12.54
N VAL A 95 -3.01 -8.34 -13.11
CA VAL A 95 -2.64 -6.92 -13.20
C VAL A 95 -3.00 -6.36 -14.56
N ASN A 96 -3.65 -5.21 -14.56
CA ASN A 96 -3.90 -4.41 -15.74
C ASN A 96 -3.27 -3.03 -15.52
N VAL A 97 -2.36 -2.66 -16.39
CA VAL A 97 -1.67 -1.36 -16.30
C VAL A 97 -2.23 -0.41 -17.33
N ARG A 98 -2.65 0.77 -16.91
CA ARG A 98 -3.20 1.83 -17.78
C ARG A 98 -4.33 1.36 -18.70
N SER A 99 -5.11 0.37 -18.26
CA SER A 99 -6.22 -0.21 -19.03
C SER A 99 -5.81 -0.86 -20.36
N LEU A 100 -4.53 -1.18 -20.56
CA LEU A 100 -4.05 -1.83 -21.79
C LEU A 100 -4.40 -3.32 -21.87
N GLY A 101 -4.85 -3.89 -20.77
CA GLY A 101 -5.18 -5.31 -20.66
C GLY A 101 -4.09 -6.14 -19.98
N THR A 102 -4.50 -7.25 -19.40
CA THR A 102 -3.61 -8.12 -18.61
C THR A 102 -2.57 -8.86 -19.47
N ASN A 103 -2.86 -9.06 -20.74
CA ASN A 103 -1.99 -9.78 -21.68
C ASN A 103 -0.78 -8.94 -22.14
N HIS A 104 -0.85 -7.63 -21.97
CA HIS A 104 0.21 -6.70 -22.38
C HIS A 104 1.17 -6.34 -21.23
N THR A 105 1.02 -6.99 -20.08
CA THR A 105 1.90 -6.81 -18.94
C THR A 105 2.82 -8.02 -18.80
N GLY A 106 4.11 -7.80 -18.98
CA GLY A 106 5.15 -8.78 -18.68
C GLY A 106 5.38 -8.89 -17.17
N VAL A 107 5.61 -10.10 -16.66
CA VAL A 107 5.97 -10.31 -15.26
C VAL A 107 7.25 -11.14 -15.19
N PHE A 108 8.21 -10.66 -14.43
CA PHE A 108 9.51 -11.29 -14.22
C PHE A 108 9.74 -11.53 -12.74
N TYR A 109 10.20 -12.70 -12.40
CA TYR A 109 10.54 -13.13 -11.05
C TYR A 109 12.03 -13.44 -10.99
N ASP A 110 12.80 -12.64 -10.28
CA ASP A 110 14.27 -12.71 -10.25
C ASP A 110 14.93 -12.80 -11.63
N GLY A 111 14.39 -12.06 -12.59
CA GLY A 111 14.87 -12.05 -13.97
C GLY A 111 14.32 -13.18 -14.86
N ILE A 112 13.58 -14.13 -14.30
CA ILE A 112 12.92 -15.19 -15.06
C ILE A 112 11.52 -14.74 -15.45
N GLN A 113 11.24 -14.79 -16.75
CA GLN A 113 9.91 -14.46 -17.26
C GLN A 113 8.88 -15.48 -16.75
N LEU A 114 7.84 -14.99 -16.12
CA LEU A 114 6.66 -15.78 -15.81
C LEU A 114 5.72 -15.77 -17.01
N GLY A 115 5.18 -16.93 -17.34
CA GLY A 115 4.25 -17.09 -18.43
C GLY A 115 3.20 -18.15 -18.09
N ASN A 116 1.99 -17.93 -18.55
CA ASN A 116 0.97 -18.96 -18.60
C ASN A 116 0.75 -19.33 -20.07
N ALA A 117 1.08 -20.57 -20.42
CA ALA A 117 0.96 -21.06 -21.79
C ALA A 117 -0.50 -21.11 -22.29
N GLN A 118 -1.46 -21.09 -21.39
CA GLN A 118 -2.86 -21.28 -21.71
C GLN A 118 -3.56 -19.96 -22.11
N ASN A 119 -3.35 -18.88 -21.36
CA ASN A 119 -4.05 -17.60 -21.60
C ASN A 119 -3.16 -16.37 -21.46
N GLY A 120 -1.86 -16.53 -21.20
CA GLY A 120 -0.91 -15.44 -21.03
C GLY A 120 -1.09 -14.61 -19.75
N GLN A 121 -2.08 -14.92 -18.92
CA GLN A 121 -2.35 -14.20 -17.70
C GLN A 121 -1.58 -14.80 -16.52
N ILE A 122 -1.03 -13.97 -15.69
CA ILE A 122 -0.25 -14.38 -14.53
C ILE A 122 -1.02 -14.03 -13.26
N ASP A 123 -1.16 -15.03 -12.39
CA ASP A 123 -1.79 -14.86 -11.09
C ASP A 123 -0.79 -14.30 -10.08
N LEU A 124 -0.86 -13.00 -9.82
CA LEU A 124 -0.02 -12.33 -8.82
C LEU A 124 -0.50 -12.53 -7.38
N GLY A 125 -1.70 -13.05 -7.17
CA GLY A 125 -2.22 -13.39 -5.84
C GLY A 125 -1.49 -14.57 -5.20
N ARG A 126 -0.82 -15.42 -6.01
CA ARG A 126 -0.07 -16.60 -5.55
C ARG A 126 1.30 -16.26 -4.95
N PHE A 127 1.82 -15.07 -5.20
CA PHE A 127 3.12 -14.66 -4.69
C PHE A 127 2.95 -13.93 -3.36
N SER A 128 3.55 -14.50 -2.30
CA SER A 128 3.62 -13.84 -1.00
C SER A 128 4.56 -12.64 -1.05
N LEU A 129 4.19 -11.58 -0.35
CA LEU A 129 5.02 -10.40 -0.19
C LEU A 129 6.18 -10.61 0.79
N ASP A 130 6.07 -11.58 1.70
CA ASP A 130 7.04 -11.79 2.79
C ASP A 130 8.47 -12.05 2.31
N ASN A 131 8.62 -12.69 1.14
CA ASN A 131 9.91 -12.99 0.53
C ASN A 131 10.38 -11.93 -0.47
N MET A 132 9.63 -10.86 -0.69
CA MET A 132 10.00 -9.86 -1.67
C MET A 132 10.93 -8.81 -1.06
N GLU A 133 11.98 -8.47 -1.82
CA GLU A 133 12.89 -7.36 -1.55
C GLU A 133 12.39 -6.09 -2.23
N ALA A 134 11.97 -6.23 -3.49
CA ALA A 134 11.49 -5.11 -4.28
C ALA A 134 10.44 -5.54 -5.31
N LEU A 135 9.48 -4.64 -5.53
CA LEU A 135 8.54 -4.66 -6.64
C LEU A 135 8.81 -3.44 -7.51
N GLN A 136 8.96 -3.64 -8.81
CA GLN A 136 9.22 -2.57 -9.76
C GLN A 136 8.23 -2.65 -10.91
N LEU A 137 7.69 -1.50 -11.33
CA LEU A 137 6.83 -1.38 -12.50
C LEU A 137 7.46 -0.42 -13.49
N TYR A 138 7.77 -0.93 -14.66
CA TYR A 138 8.21 -0.16 -15.82
C TYR A 138 7.04 0.06 -16.76
N ASN A 139 6.83 1.30 -17.17
CA ASN A 139 5.85 1.66 -18.18
C ASN A 139 6.59 1.91 -19.51
N GLY A 140 6.70 0.89 -20.32
CA GLY A 140 7.53 0.88 -21.52
C GLY A 140 8.81 0.06 -21.33
N GLU A 141 9.79 0.28 -22.18
CA GLU A 141 11.05 -0.44 -22.14
C GLU A 141 11.89 -0.07 -20.91
N LYS A 142 12.49 -1.06 -20.31
CA LYS A 142 13.55 -0.86 -19.31
C LYS A 142 14.84 -0.52 -20.05
N SER A 143 15.57 0.46 -19.57
CA SER A 143 16.87 0.87 -20.15
C SER A 143 17.99 -0.12 -19.79
N ASP A 144 17.81 -1.40 -20.10
CA ASP A 144 18.78 -2.46 -19.82
C ASP A 144 19.18 -3.15 -21.11
N LEU A 145 20.49 -3.37 -21.30
CA LEU A 145 21.04 -3.98 -22.51
C LEU A 145 20.65 -5.46 -22.69
N LEU A 146 20.27 -6.12 -21.59
CA LEU A 146 19.93 -7.55 -21.58
C LEU A 146 18.45 -7.77 -21.29
N GLN A 147 17.60 -7.34 -22.20
CA GLN A 147 16.16 -7.57 -22.12
C GLN A 147 15.72 -8.76 -22.94
N THR A 148 14.68 -9.45 -22.48
CA THR A 148 14.07 -10.53 -23.27
C THR A 148 13.17 -9.97 -24.36
N ALA A 149 12.95 -10.74 -25.42
CA ALA A 149 12.02 -10.34 -26.49
C ALA A 149 10.59 -10.07 -25.98
N LYS A 150 10.18 -10.74 -24.91
CA LYS A 150 8.88 -10.54 -24.28
C LYS A 150 8.82 -9.21 -23.53
N ASP A 151 9.91 -8.78 -22.93
CA ASP A 151 10.01 -7.49 -22.25
C ASP A 151 9.80 -6.35 -23.25
N TYR A 152 10.48 -6.42 -24.40
CA TYR A 152 10.26 -5.49 -25.52
C TYR A 152 8.84 -5.53 -26.09
N ALA A 153 8.20 -6.71 -26.10
CA ALA A 153 6.85 -6.87 -26.61
C ALA A 153 5.76 -6.46 -25.60
N SER A 154 6.13 -6.16 -24.33
CA SER A 154 5.19 -5.83 -23.28
C SER A 154 5.04 -4.30 -23.17
N ALA A 155 3.80 -3.82 -23.07
CA ALA A 155 3.53 -2.41 -22.88
C ALA A 155 3.92 -1.92 -21.47
N SER A 156 3.94 -2.82 -20.52
CA SER A 156 4.39 -2.58 -19.14
C SER A 156 5.00 -3.85 -18.59
N THR A 157 6.00 -3.71 -17.73
CA THR A 157 6.72 -4.84 -17.16
C THR A 157 6.82 -4.72 -15.65
N VAL A 158 6.46 -5.79 -14.97
CA VAL A 158 6.56 -5.93 -13.50
C VAL A 158 7.75 -6.82 -13.19
N TYR A 159 8.67 -6.34 -12.37
CA TYR A 159 9.78 -7.11 -11.84
C TYR A 159 9.58 -7.38 -10.36
N LEU A 160 9.63 -8.66 -10.01
CA LEU A 160 9.55 -9.16 -8.65
C LEU A 160 10.96 -9.59 -8.26
N GLN A 161 11.52 -9.01 -7.23
CA GLN A 161 12.83 -9.36 -6.70
C GLN A 161 12.68 -9.97 -5.33
N THR A 162 13.25 -11.16 -5.13
CA THR A 162 13.23 -11.81 -3.83
C THR A 162 14.35 -11.31 -2.93
N ARG A 163 14.08 -11.39 -1.62
CA ARG A 163 15.06 -11.03 -0.60
C ARG A 163 16.25 -11.99 -0.64
N LYS A 164 17.44 -11.43 -0.80
CA LYS A 164 18.67 -12.22 -0.74
C LYS A 164 18.91 -12.65 0.71
N PRO A 165 19.15 -13.94 0.96
CA PRO A 165 19.45 -14.42 2.31
C PRO A 165 20.80 -13.86 2.78
N LEU A 166 20.78 -13.17 3.92
CA LEU A 166 21.98 -12.70 4.58
C LEU A 166 22.37 -13.73 5.65
N PHE A 167 23.50 -14.41 5.44
CA PHE A 167 24.05 -15.34 6.42
C PHE A 167 25.07 -14.60 7.30
N ALA A 168 24.89 -14.67 8.63
CA ALA A 168 25.94 -14.21 9.54
C ALA A 168 27.17 -15.13 9.42
N THR A 169 28.36 -14.57 9.59
CA THR A 169 29.69 -15.18 9.30
C THR A 169 29.92 -16.57 9.89
N HIS A 170 29.14 -16.98 10.90
CA HIS A 170 29.27 -18.31 11.55
C HIS A 170 27.95 -19.11 11.59
N LYS A 171 26.88 -18.64 10.93
CA LYS A 171 25.60 -19.34 10.94
C LYS A 171 25.34 -20.01 9.59
N ARG A 172 25.06 -21.31 9.63
CA ARG A 172 24.75 -22.12 8.43
C ARG A 172 23.27 -22.04 8.03
N TYR A 173 22.43 -21.47 8.88
CA TYR A 173 20.98 -21.34 8.64
C TYR A 173 20.48 -20.01 9.17
N ASN A 174 19.47 -19.49 8.49
CA ASN A 174 18.70 -18.32 8.88
C ASN A 174 17.22 -18.72 8.90
N LEU A 175 16.57 -18.57 10.06
CA LEU A 175 15.16 -18.93 10.24
C LEU A 175 14.37 -17.67 10.49
N ASN A 176 13.44 -17.36 9.59
CA ASN A 176 12.44 -16.32 9.78
C ASN A 176 11.08 -16.99 10.00
N VAL A 177 10.47 -16.72 11.15
CA VAL A 177 9.12 -17.19 11.47
C VAL A 177 8.19 -15.98 11.55
N ALA A 178 7.18 -15.94 10.69
CA ALA A 178 6.12 -14.95 10.75
C ALA A 178 4.81 -15.64 11.16
N MET A 179 4.13 -15.10 12.19
CA MET A 179 2.79 -15.54 12.59
C MET A 179 1.78 -14.49 12.15
N VAL A 180 0.78 -14.92 11.40
CA VAL A 180 -0.37 -14.08 11.02
C VAL A 180 -1.59 -14.60 11.79
N ALA A 181 -2.11 -13.79 12.72
CA ALA A 181 -3.36 -14.09 13.42
C ALA A 181 -4.51 -13.38 12.70
N GLY A 182 -5.42 -14.14 12.11
CA GLY A 182 -6.66 -13.64 11.53
C GLY A 182 -7.81 -13.83 12.53
N LEU A 183 -8.53 -12.76 12.88
CA LEU A 183 -9.78 -12.85 13.62
C LEU A 183 -10.90 -12.99 12.60
N VAL A 184 -11.52 -14.18 12.53
CA VAL A 184 -12.75 -14.38 11.76
C VAL A 184 -13.89 -13.94 12.66
N VAL A 185 -14.44 -12.75 12.41
CA VAL A 185 -15.71 -12.31 13.00
C VAL A 185 -16.82 -12.87 12.10
N GLN A 186 -17.59 -13.82 12.64
CA GLN A 186 -18.82 -14.31 12.02
C GLN A 186 -19.96 -13.31 12.25
#